data_7373fe0ca755666fa498cf13dc293410
#
_entry.id   7373fe0ca755666fa498cf13dc293410
#
_cell.length_a   1.000
_cell.length_b   1.000
_cell.length_c   1.000
_cell.angle_alpha   90.00
_cell.angle_beta   90.00
_cell.angle_gamma   90.00
#
_symmetry.space_group_name_H-M   'P 1'
#
loop_
_entity.id
_entity.type
_entity.pdbx_description
1 polymer ?
#
loop_
_entity_poly.entity_id
_entity_poly.type
_entity_poly.pdbx_seq_one_letter_code
_entity_poly.pdbx_strand_id
1 'polypeptide(L)'
;MQGFAGKVAVVTGAGSGIGQALAVELARSGASLAISDVNTEGLADTEERLKAIGAPVKADRLDVTERGAFELYADAVKEHFGKVNQIYNNAGIAFAGDIEVTEFKDIEKVMDVDFWGVVNGTKVFLPHLIESGDGHVINVSSIFGLFAVPGQAAYNAAKFAVRGFTEALRQEMELAGHPVKVTTVHPGGIKTNIVRNMTAVDSVDKDQLTKTFDKKLANTTPEKAARIILEGVRKNKARVLVGPDATALDLIVRLTGSGYQRLFSTVMSRMVPEAH
;
A
#
# COMPACT_ATOMS: atom_id res chain seq x y z
N MET A 1 8.65 16.92 -11.56
CA MET A 1 9.48 16.13 -10.60
C MET A 1 10.55 15.39 -11.42
N GLN A 2 11.77 15.86 -11.42
CA GLN A 2 12.89 15.16 -12.07
C GLN A 2 13.25 13.92 -11.24
N GLY A 3 13.41 12.75 -11.86
CA GLY A 3 13.83 11.52 -11.20
C GLY A 3 13.03 10.26 -11.55
N PHE A 4 11.89 10.41 -12.25
CA PHE A 4 11.08 9.29 -12.74
C PHE A 4 11.06 9.20 -14.27
N ALA A 5 11.51 10.24 -14.98
CA ALA A 5 11.58 10.26 -16.43
C ALA A 5 12.41 9.07 -16.98
N GLY A 6 11.84 8.35 -17.94
CA GLY A 6 12.44 7.19 -18.56
C GLY A 6 12.49 5.92 -17.70
N LYS A 7 11.92 5.92 -16.50
CA LYS A 7 11.75 4.72 -15.67
C LYS A 7 10.46 3.99 -16.01
N VAL A 8 10.47 2.69 -15.82
CA VAL A 8 9.28 1.84 -15.87
C VAL A 8 8.86 1.52 -14.44
N ALA A 9 7.63 1.91 -14.08
CA ALA A 9 7.06 1.72 -12.77
C ALA A 9 5.84 0.79 -12.84
N VAL A 10 5.84 -0.22 -11.99
CA VAL A 10 4.72 -1.15 -11.78
C VAL A 10 3.92 -0.67 -10.58
N VAL A 11 2.58 -0.61 -10.68
CA VAL A 11 1.69 -0.22 -9.59
C VAL A 11 0.54 -1.22 -9.49
N THR A 12 0.46 -1.95 -8.36
CA THR A 12 -0.68 -2.82 -8.05
C THR A 12 -1.78 -2.06 -7.30
N GLY A 13 -3.03 -2.49 -7.43
CA GLY A 13 -4.15 -1.76 -6.83
C GLY A 13 -4.34 -0.37 -7.46
N ALA A 14 -4.09 -0.27 -8.76
CA ALA A 14 -4.08 1.00 -9.49
C ALA A 14 -5.48 1.47 -9.93
N GLY A 15 -6.52 0.68 -9.72
CA GLY A 15 -7.90 1.02 -10.10
C GLY A 15 -8.54 2.12 -9.26
N SER A 16 -7.95 2.49 -8.12
CA SER A 16 -8.51 3.54 -7.26
C SER A 16 -7.49 4.13 -6.27
N GLY A 17 -7.90 5.16 -5.54
CA GLY A 17 -7.23 5.66 -4.35
C GLY A 17 -5.76 6.04 -4.55
N ILE A 18 -4.90 5.55 -3.63
CA ILE A 18 -3.47 5.86 -3.65
C ILE A 18 -2.80 5.28 -4.90
N GLY A 19 -3.15 4.06 -5.33
CA GLY A 19 -2.56 3.41 -6.51
C GLY A 19 -2.83 4.18 -7.80
N GLN A 20 -4.07 4.61 -8.02
CA GLN A 20 -4.44 5.46 -9.16
C GLN A 20 -3.69 6.80 -9.12
N ALA A 21 -3.65 7.45 -7.95
CA ALA A 21 -2.97 8.72 -7.81
C ALA A 21 -1.44 8.60 -8.01
N LEU A 22 -0.82 7.50 -7.55
CA LEU A 22 0.58 7.18 -7.81
C LEU A 22 0.85 7.03 -9.30
N ALA A 23 0.03 6.24 -10.01
CA ALA A 23 0.17 6.03 -11.44
C ALA A 23 0.10 7.36 -12.22
N VAL A 24 -0.88 8.21 -11.90
CA VAL A 24 -1.05 9.53 -12.54
C VAL A 24 0.15 10.46 -12.25
N GLU A 25 0.62 10.54 -11.02
CA GLU A 25 1.75 11.42 -10.66
C GLU A 25 3.10 10.91 -11.25
N LEU A 26 3.29 9.60 -11.35
CA LEU A 26 4.43 8.96 -12.03
C LEU A 26 4.41 9.28 -13.53
N ALA A 27 3.25 9.14 -14.19
CA ALA A 27 3.07 9.49 -15.60
C ALA A 27 3.40 10.95 -15.88
N ARG A 28 2.87 11.87 -15.05
CA ARG A 28 3.20 13.31 -15.13
C ARG A 28 4.69 13.61 -14.92
N SER A 29 5.40 12.68 -14.28
CA SER A 29 6.84 12.76 -14.05
C SER A 29 7.68 12.08 -15.13
N GLY A 30 7.04 11.59 -16.21
CA GLY A 30 7.70 10.99 -17.38
C GLY A 30 8.05 9.51 -17.24
N ALA A 31 7.41 8.79 -16.32
CA ALA A 31 7.53 7.34 -16.22
C ALA A 31 6.61 6.62 -17.22
N SER A 32 7.01 5.43 -17.66
CA SER A 32 6.15 4.43 -18.28
C SER A 32 5.50 3.57 -17.20
N LEU A 33 4.23 3.19 -17.38
CA LEU A 33 3.44 2.56 -16.33
C LEU A 33 2.96 1.15 -16.72
N ALA A 34 3.22 0.16 -15.84
CA ALA A 34 2.50 -1.10 -15.81
C ALA A 34 1.54 -1.05 -14.62
N ILE A 35 0.24 -1.06 -14.87
CA ILE A 35 -0.79 -0.93 -13.83
C ILE A 35 -1.63 -2.20 -13.75
N SER A 36 -2.01 -2.58 -12.54
CA SER A 36 -2.87 -3.75 -12.34
C SER A 36 -3.85 -3.58 -11.20
N ASP A 37 -5.02 -4.20 -11.35
CA ASP A 37 -6.07 -4.27 -10.32
C ASP A 37 -6.99 -5.47 -10.61
N VAL A 38 -7.72 -5.94 -9.61
CA VAL A 38 -8.85 -6.87 -9.79
C VAL A 38 -10.11 -6.15 -10.30
N ASN A 39 -10.26 -4.86 -9.97
CA ASN A 39 -11.34 -4.00 -10.45
C ASN A 39 -11.01 -3.47 -11.85
N THR A 40 -11.51 -4.14 -12.87
CA THR A 40 -11.26 -3.81 -14.27
C THR A 40 -11.85 -2.47 -14.71
N GLU A 41 -12.97 -2.02 -14.13
CA GLU A 41 -13.59 -0.73 -14.44
C GLU A 41 -12.72 0.44 -13.92
N GLY A 42 -12.30 0.38 -12.65
CA GLY A 42 -11.40 1.38 -12.09
C GLY A 42 -10.03 1.39 -12.75
N LEU A 43 -9.54 0.21 -13.18
CA LEU A 43 -8.29 0.09 -13.92
C LEU A 43 -8.38 0.76 -15.30
N ALA A 44 -9.49 0.57 -16.02
CA ALA A 44 -9.74 1.20 -17.32
C ALA A 44 -9.79 2.73 -17.21
N ASP A 45 -10.47 3.30 -16.18
CA ASP A 45 -10.46 4.74 -15.91
C ASP A 45 -9.03 5.26 -15.67
N THR A 46 -8.23 4.51 -14.93
CA THR A 46 -6.84 4.89 -14.69
C THR A 46 -6.02 4.84 -15.98
N GLU A 47 -6.16 3.80 -16.79
CA GLU A 47 -5.48 3.66 -18.09
C GLU A 47 -5.81 4.84 -19.01
N GLU A 48 -7.08 5.22 -19.09
CA GLU A 48 -7.54 6.35 -19.91
C GLU A 48 -6.89 7.67 -19.46
N ARG A 49 -6.81 7.91 -18.15
CA ARG A 49 -6.10 9.09 -17.58
C ARG A 49 -4.63 9.10 -17.94
N LEU A 50 -3.96 7.94 -17.93
CA LEU A 50 -2.54 7.83 -18.28
C LEU A 50 -2.32 8.07 -19.77
N LYS A 51 -3.19 7.55 -20.64
CA LYS A 51 -3.19 7.81 -22.09
C LYS A 51 -3.42 9.29 -22.40
N ALA A 52 -4.30 9.95 -21.67
CA ALA A 52 -4.56 11.38 -21.82
C ALA A 52 -3.33 12.26 -21.44
N ILE A 53 -2.46 11.76 -20.55
CA ILE A 53 -1.17 12.41 -20.22
C ILE A 53 -0.12 12.12 -21.30
N GLY A 54 -0.33 11.15 -22.17
CA GLY A 54 0.63 10.68 -23.17
C GLY A 54 1.69 9.71 -22.60
N ALA A 55 1.44 9.09 -21.45
CA ALA A 55 2.36 8.12 -20.86
C ALA A 55 2.22 6.74 -21.54
N PRO A 56 3.32 6.05 -21.83
CA PRO A 56 3.26 4.64 -22.21
C PRO A 56 2.67 3.83 -21.04
N VAL A 57 1.61 3.05 -21.34
CA VAL A 57 0.89 2.29 -20.31
C VAL A 57 0.56 0.89 -20.78
N LYS A 58 0.72 -0.10 -19.88
CA LYS A 58 0.21 -1.46 -19.98
C LYS A 58 -0.69 -1.69 -18.76
N ALA A 59 -1.94 -2.08 -19.02
CA ALA A 59 -2.94 -2.32 -17.99
C ALA A 59 -3.41 -3.78 -18.04
N ASP A 60 -3.33 -4.49 -16.92
CA ASP A 60 -3.70 -5.90 -16.83
C ASP A 60 -4.54 -6.17 -15.58
N ARG A 61 -5.57 -7.03 -15.72
CA ARG A 61 -6.25 -7.56 -14.54
C ARG A 61 -5.31 -8.50 -13.81
N LEU A 62 -5.05 -8.25 -12.52
CA LEU A 62 -4.23 -9.10 -11.69
C LEU A 62 -4.82 -9.21 -10.29
N ASP A 63 -4.99 -10.44 -9.82
CA ASP A 63 -5.16 -10.73 -8.40
C ASP A 63 -3.77 -11.00 -7.81
N VAL A 64 -3.35 -10.16 -6.86
CA VAL A 64 -2.01 -10.24 -6.25
C VAL A 64 -1.81 -11.49 -5.39
N THR A 65 -2.88 -12.21 -5.07
CA THR A 65 -2.83 -13.49 -4.34
C THR A 65 -2.43 -14.65 -5.25
N GLU A 66 -2.66 -14.54 -6.56
CA GLU A 66 -2.39 -15.56 -7.57
C GLU A 66 -0.93 -15.51 -8.02
N ARG A 67 -0.06 -16.26 -7.34
CA ARG A 67 1.40 -16.23 -7.58
C ARG A 67 1.78 -16.51 -9.03
N GLY A 68 1.20 -17.55 -9.65
CA GLY A 68 1.49 -17.88 -11.05
C GLY A 68 1.05 -16.80 -12.05
N ALA A 69 -0.08 -16.14 -11.79
CA ALA A 69 -0.51 -14.98 -12.58
C ALA A 69 0.44 -13.80 -12.41
N PHE A 70 0.99 -13.61 -11.22
CA PHE A 70 1.94 -12.53 -10.94
C PHE A 70 3.28 -12.77 -11.66
N GLU A 71 3.76 -14.02 -11.74
CA GLU A 71 4.96 -14.40 -12.51
C GLU A 71 4.78 -14.09 -14.00
N LEU A 72 3.68 -14.54 -14.61
CA LEU A 72 3.35 -14.25 -16.00
C LEU A 72 3.21 -12.73 -16.26
N TYR A 73 2.63 -12.00 -15.31
CA TYR A 73 2.52 -10.54 -15.42
C TYR A 73 3.89 -9.86 -15.42
N ALA A 74 4.81 -10.29 -14.56
CA ALA A 74 6.15 -9.71 -14.50
C ALA A 74 6.92 -9.90 -15.80
N ASP A 75 6.86 -11.11 -16.38
CA ASP A 75 7.46 -11.43 -17.68
C ASP A 75 6.85 -10.57 -18.80
N ALA A 76 5.52 -10.45 -18.84
CA ALA A 76 4.83 -9.64 -19.84
C ALA A 76 5.16 -8.14 -19.72
N VAL A 77 5.37 -7.62 -18.50
CA VAL A 77 5.82 -6.23 -18.28
C VAL A 77 7.25 -6.03 -18.75
N LYS A 78 8.16 -6.99 -18.44
CA LYS A 78 9.55 -6.95 -18.89
C LYS A 78 9.65 -7.03 -20.42
N GLU A 79 8.87 -7.90 -21.05
CA GLU A 79 8.82 -8.01 -22.51
C GLU A 79 8.33 -6.71 -23.15
N HIS A 80 7.25 -6.11 -22.61
CA HIS A 80 6.63 -4.90 -23.16
C HIS A 80 7.53 -3.66 -23.08
N PHE A 81 8.21 -3.45 -21.94
CA PHE A 81 8.99 -2.23 -21.69
C PHE A 81 10.52 -2.43 -21.79
N GLY A 82 11.01 -3.66 -21.90
CA GLY A 82 12.43 -4.02 -21.96
C GLY A 82 13.16 -3.90 -20.61
N LYS A 83 12.59 -3.25 -19.61
CA LYS A 83 13.15 -3.09 -18.26
C LYS A 83 12.06 -2.82 -17.22
N VAL A 84 12.39 -3.00 -15.94
CA VAL A 84 11.53 -2.55 -14.81
C VAL A 84 12.42 -1.89 -13.78
N ASN A 85 12.09 -0.65 -13.39
CA ASN A 85 12.86 0.10 -12.42
C ASN A 85 12.17 0.18 -11.05
N GLN A 86 10.84 0.14 -10.98
CA GLN A 86 10.11 0.34 -9.72
C GLN A 86 8.91 -0.59 -9.63
N ILE A 87 8.67 -1.13 -8.43
CA ILE A 87 7.41 -1.81 -8.06
C ILE A 87 6.81 -1.12 -6.85
N TYR A 88 5.56 -0.70 -6.98
CA TYR A 88 4.70 -0.20 -5.91
C TYR A 88 3.69 -1.28 -5.56
N ASN A 89 4.00 -2.08 -4.55
CA ASN A 89 3.08 -3.06 -3.97
C ASN A 89 2.07 -2.31 -3.11
N ASN A 90 0.99 -1.85 -3.75
CA ASN A 90 -0.01 -0.98 -3.14
C ASN A 90 -1.37 -1.66 -2.99
N ALA A 91 -1.68 -2.71 -3.75
CA ALA A 91 -2.93 -3.45 -3.59
C ALA A 91 -3.13 -3.86 -2.12
N GLY A 92 -4.34 -3.71 -1.63
CA GLY A 92 -4.68 -4.04 -0.25
C GLY A 92 -6.17 -3.86 0.02
N ILE A 93 -6.64 -4.53 1.06
CA ILE A 93 -8.03 -4.49 1.54
C ILE A 93 -8.07 -4.10 3.00
N ALA A 94 -9.23 -3.66 3.48
CA ALA A 94 -9.47 -3.45 4.91
C ALA A 94 -10.50 -4.47 5.42
N PHE A 95 -10.38 -4.81 6.68
CA PHE A 95 -11.30 -5.66 7.41
C PHE A 95 -11.52 -5.09 8.80
N ALA A 96 -12.75 -5.18 9.33
CA ALA A 96 -13.05 -4.82 10.71
C ALA A 96 -13.85 -5.92 11.40
N GLY A 97 -13.39 -6.30 12.58
CA GLY A 97 -14.03 -7.27 13.45
C GLY A 97 -13.14 -7.60 14.64
N ASP A 98 -13.76 -7.84 15.79
CA ASP A 98 -13.06 -8.33 16.96
C ASP A 98 -12.64 -9.80 16.73
N ILE A 99 -11.47 -10.17 17.24
CA ILE A 99 -10.89 -11.49 16.97
C ILE A 99 -11.76 -12.65 17.43
N GLU A 100 -12.56 -12.43 18.45
CA GLU A 100 -13.49 -13.44 19.01
C GLU A 100 -14.53 -13.91 17.99
N VAL A 101 -15.00 -12.99 17.12
CA VAL A 101 -16.07 -13.27 16.14
C VAL A 101 -15.58 -13.29 14.69
N THR A 102 -14.29 -13.02 14.47
CA THR A 102 -13.69 -13.04 13.13
C THR A 102 -13.40 -14.48 12.69
N GLU A 103 -13.90 -14.86 11.51
CA GLU A 103 -13.62 -16.19 10.96
C GLU A 103 -12.20 -16.30 10.40
N PHE A 104 -11.62 -17.51 10.44
CA PHE A 104 -10.28 -17.76 9.89
C PHE A 104 -10.14 -17.35 8.43
N LYS A 105 -11.16 -17.60 7.60
CA LYS A 105 -11.19 -17.20 6.18
C LYS A 105 -10.97 -15.70 5.97
N ASP A 106 -11.47 -14.87 6.90
CA ASP A 106 -11.33 -13.41 6.79
C ASP A 106 -9.91 -12.96 7.16
N ILE A 107 -9.31 -13.60 8.18
CA ILE A 107 -7.91 -13.38 8.54
C ILE A 107 -7.00 -13.81 7.39
N GLU A 108 -7.22 -15.01 6.85
CA GLU A 108 -6.46 -15.56 5.72
C GLU A 108 -6.54 -14.63 4.50
N LYS A 109 -7.75 -14.18 4.13
CA LYS A 109 -7.95 -13.27 3.01
C LYS A 109 -7.18 -11.96 3.16
N VAL A 110 -7.20 -11.38 4.37
CA VAL A 110 -6.42 -10.15 4.63
C VAL A 110 -4.92 -10.42 4.51
N MET A 111 -4.44 -11.54 5.07
CA MET A 111 -3.03 -11.92 4.96
C MET A 111 -2.62 -12.20 3.52
N ASP A 112 -3.47 -12.87 2.74
CA ASP A 112 -3.19 -13.21 1.35
C ASP A 112 -3.04 -11.95 0.49
N VAL A 113 -3.95 -11.00 0.60
CA VAL A 113 -3.90 -9.78 -0.19
C VAL A 113 -2.82 -8.82 0.33
N ASP A 114 -2.86 -8.51 1.65
CA ASP A 114 -2.10 -7.39 2.21
C ASP A 114 -0.65 -7.74 2.54
N PHE A 115 -0.32 -9.02 2.75
CA PHE A 115 1.04 -9.48 3.00
C PHE A 115 1.58 -10.35 1.87
N TRP A 116 0.91 -11.47 1.53
CA TRP A 116 1.42 -12.34 0.47
C TRP A 116 1.41 -11.68 -0.90
N GLY A 117 0.44 -10.81 -1.19
CA GLY A 117 0.45 -10.00 -2.41
C GLY A 117 1.69 -9.11 -2.52
N VAL A 118 2.12 -8.49 -1.41
CA VAL A 118 3.36 -7.70 -1.34
C VAL A 118 4.60 -8.59 -1.52
N VAL A 119 4.63 -9.78 -0.90
CA VAL A 119 5.72 -10.74 -1.05
C VAL A 119 5.81 -11.23 -2.49
N ASN A 120 4.68 -11.60 -3.11
CA ASN A 120 4.62 -12.05 -4.50
C ASN A 120 5.21 -10.98 -5.44
N GLY A 121 4.69 -9.74 -5.39
CA GLY A 121 5.17 -8.65 -6.23
C GLY A 121 6.64 -8.34 -6.02
N THR A 122 7.09 -8.33 -4.77
CA THR A 122 8.50 -8.12 -4.47
C THR A 122 9.36 -9.22 -5.08
N LYS A 123 9.04 -10.49 -4.83
CA LYS A 123 9.86 -11.63 -5.27
C LYS A 123 9.93 -11.77 -6.79
N VAL A 124 8.81 -11.61 -7.50
CA VAL A 124 8.80 -11.79 -8.96
C VAL A 124 9.47 -10.63 -9.69
N PHE A 125 9.40 -9.41 -9.18
CA PHE A 125 10.03 -8.25 -9.81
C PHE A 125 11.48 -8.02 -9.36
N LEU A 126 11.93 -8.56 -8.22
CA LEU A 126 13.27 -8.30 -7.69
C LEU A 126 14.40 -8.63 -8.70
N PRO A 127 14.40 -9.76 -9.44
CA PRO A 127 15.41 -10.03 -10.47
C PRO A 127 15.47 -8.94 -11.56
N HIS A 128 14.31 -8.48 -12.04
CA HIS A 128 14.22 -7.44 -13.05
C HIS A 128 14.69 -6.08 -12.53
N LEU A 129 14.43 -5.79 -11.25
CA LEU A 129 14.91 -4.56 -10.59
C LEU A 129 16.43 -4.57 -10.44
N ILE A 130 17.02 -5.71 -10.07
CA ILE A 130 18.48 -5.88 -9.99
C ILE A 130 19.10 -5.70 -11.38
N GLU A 131 18.55 -6.37 -12.39
CA GLU A 131 19.01 -6.28 -13.79
C GLU A 131 18.96 -4.84 -14.32
N SER A 132 17.98 -4.03 -13.89
CA SER A 132 17.84 -2.65 -14.35
C SER A 132 18.99 -1.71 -13.94
N GLY A 133 19.79 -2.09 -12.96
CA GLY A 133 20.87 -1.26 -12.40
C GLY A 133 20.41 -0.04 -11.58
N ASP A 134 19.09 0.23 -11.50
CA ASP A 134 18.48 1.34 -10.73
C ASP A 134 17.08 0.93 -10.26
N GLY A 135 17.05 -0.13 -9.44
CA GLY A 135 15.84 -0.74 -8.93
C GLY A 135 15.29 -0.03 -7.69
N HIS A 136 13.96 -0.10 -7.47
CA HIS A 136 13.33 0.33 -6.23
C HIS A 136 12.08 -0.49 -5.90
N VAL A 137 12.04 -1.10 -4.74
CA VAL A 137 10.85 -1.75 -4.16
C VAL A 137 10.17 -0.78 -3.21
N ILE A 138 8.88 -0.52 -3.43
CA ILE A 138 8.06 0.33 -2.58
C ILE A 138 6.87 -0.48 -2.08
N ASN A 139 6.86 -0.81 -0.78
CA ASN A 139 5.82 -1.60 -0.15
C ASN A 139 4.91 -0.72 0.71
N VAL A 140 3.62 -0.73 0.40
CA VAL A 140 2.62 0.06 1.11
C VAL A 140 2.09 -0.73 2.30
N SER A 141 2.57 -0.34 3.49
CA SER A 141 2.04 -0.75 4.79
C SER A 141 0.88 0.18 5.21
N SER A 142 0.83 0.59 6.45
CA SER A 142 -0.13 1.52 7.04
C SER A 142 0.50 2.13 8.30
N ILE A 143 -0.11 3.17 8.87
CA ILE A 143 0.14 3.52 10.28
C ILE A 143 -0.16 2.34 11.20
N PHE A 144 -1.10 1.47 10.82
CA PHE A 144 -1.41 0.23 11.54
C PHE A 144 -0.36 -0.87 11.39
N GLY A 145 0.74 -0.62 10.68
CA GLY A 145 2.00 -1.35 10.74
C GLY A 145 3.02 -0.74 11.71
N LEU A 146 2.64 0.33 12.43
CA LEU A 146 3.45 1.00 13.46
C LEU A 146 2.86 0.83 14.86
N PHE A 147 1.55 0.74 14.95
CA PHE A 147 0.80 0.46 16.17
C PHE A 147 -0.49 -0.29 15.83
N ALA A 148 -1.05 -0.98 16.81
CA ALA A 148 -2.27 -1.77 16.66
C ALA A 148 -3.47 -1.08 17.32
N VAL A 149 -4.66 -1.33 16.75
CA VAL A 149 -5.94 -0.88 17.31
C VAL A 149 -6.92 -2.04 17.42
N PRO A 150 -7.85 -2.02 18.38
CA PRO A 150 -8.92 -3.02 18.50
C PRO A 150 -9.77 -3.11 17.22
N GLY A 151 -10.37 -4.27 16.97
CA GLY A 151 -11.22 -4.52 15.81
C GLY A 151 -10.50 -4.59 14.46
N GLN A 152 -9.15 -4.56 14.45
CA GLN A 152 -8.31 -4.56 13.24
C GLN A 152 -7.17 -5.59 13.32
N ALA A 153 -7.33 -6.68 14.10
CA ALA A 153 -6.22 -7.58 14.39
C ALA A 153 -5.56 -8.17 13.14
N ALA A 154 -6.34 -8.69 12.18
CA ALA A 154 -5.83 -9.25 10.93
C ALA A 154 -5.09 -8.21 10.09
N TYR A 155 -5.68 -7.02 9.93
CA TYR A 155 -5.08 -5.93 9.17
C TYR A 155 -3.80 -5.41 9.84
N ASN A 156 -3.80 -5.21 11.16
CA ASN A 156 -2.60 -4.85 11.91
C ASN A 156 -1.49 -5.88 11.67
N ALA A 157 -1.80 -7.18 11.81
CA ALA A 157 -0.83 -8.26 11.63
C ALA A 157 -0.19 -8.21 10.23
N ALA A 158 -1.01 -8.11 9.17
CA ALA A 158 -0.53 -8.02 7.79
C ALA A 158 0.37 -6.80 7.57
N LYS A 159 -0.03 -5.61 8.06
CA LYS A 159 0.73 -4.37 7.85
C LYS A 159 2.02 -4.30 8.69
N PHE A 160 2.07 -4.92 9.88
CA PHE A 160 3.31 -5.15 10.62
C PHE A 160 4.23 -6.11 9.88
N ALA A 161 3.69 -7.22 9.33
CA ALA A 161 4.46 -8.18 8.53
C ALA A 161 5.09 -7.51 7.29
N VAL A 162 4.34 -6.68 6.54
CA VAL A 162 4.87 -5.89 5.42
C VAL A 162 6.02 -5.01 5.87
N ARG A 163 5.89 -4.33 7.00
CA ARG A 163 6.97 -3.50 7.52
C ARG A 163 8.23 -4.32 7.81
N GLY A 164 8.09 -5.41 8.60
CA GLY A 164 9.24 -6.25 8.97
C GLY A 164 9.94 -6.84 7.75
N PHE A 165 9.15 -7.38 6.79
CA PHE A 165 9.65 -7.90 5.53
C PHE A 165 10.42 -6.84 4.72
N THR A 166 9.87 -5.63 4.62
CA THR A 166 10.49 -4.55 3.84
C THR A 166 11.77 -4.01 4.48
N GLU A 167 11.79 -3.87 5.81
CA GLU A 167 12.97 -3.41 6.54
C GLU A 167 14.12 -4.44 6.46
N ALA A 168 13.81 -5.75 6.49
CA ALA A 168 14.80 -6.82 6.25
C ALA A 168 15.33 -6.79 4.81
N LEU A 169 14.43 -6.76 3.82
CA LEU A 169 14.81 -6.69 2.41
C LEU A 169 15.76 -5.53 2.11
N ARG A 170 15.53 -4.35 2.71
CA ARG A 170 16.41 -3.21 2.53
C ARG A 170 17.83 -3.52 2.95
N GLN A 171 18.01 -4.16 4.11
CA GLN A 171 19.33 -4.54 4.63
C GLN A 171 19.97 -5.61 3.75
N GLU A 172 19.20 -6.58 3.27
CA GLU A 172 19.69 -7.62 2.36
C GLU A 172 20.23 -7.02 1.05
N MET A 173 19.50 -6.05 0.45
CA MET A 173 19.96 -5.38 -0.78
C MET A 173 21.23 -4.56 -0.56
N GLU A 174 21.35 -3.88 0.58
CA GLU A 174 22.54 -3.13 0.97
C GLU A 174 23.73 -4.07 1.21
N LEU A 175 23.54 -5.18 1.94
CA LEU A 175 24.59 -6.16 2.23
C LEU A 175 25.09 -6.90 0.97
N ALA A 176 24.18 -7.23 0.07
CA ALA A 176 24.51 -7.89 -1.20
C ALA A 176 25.08 -6.93 -2.26
N GLY A 177 25.10 -5.63 -1.99
CA GLY A 177 25.57 -4.62 -2.96
C GLY A 177 24.69 -4.51 -4.21
N HIS A 178 23.41 -4.93 -4.12
CA HIS A 178 22.48 -4.82 -5.24
C HIS A 178 22.04 -3.36 -5.50
N PRO A 179 21.91 -2.94 -6.75
CA PRO A 179 21.47 -1.60 -7.11
C PRO A 179 19.94 -1.43 -6.93
N VAL A 180 19.40 -1.89 -5.81
CA VAL A 180 17.98 -1.88 -5.48
C VAL A 180 17.74 -1.13 -4.17
N LYS A 181 16.98 -0.07 -4.24
CA LYS A 181 16.48 0.69 -3.09
C LYS A 181 15.20 0.05 -2.57
N VAL A 182 14.91 0.22 -1.28
CA VAL A 182 13.70 -0.34 -0.67
C VAL A 182 13.08 0.71 0.26
N THR A 183 11.78 0.94 0.13
CA THR A 183 11.03 1.93 0.92
C THR A 183 9.75 1.31 1.47
N THR A 184 9.52 1.45 2.78
CA THR A 184 8.21 1.18 3.40
C THR A 184 7.40 2.46 3.46
N VAL A 185 6.13 2.39 3.05
CA VAL A 185 5.19 3.52 3.11
C VAL A 185 4.15 3.26 4.18
N HIS A 186 3.88 4.25 5.02
CA HIS A 186 2.89 4.17 6.10
C HIS A 186 1.85 5.29 5.95
N PRO A 187 0.77 5.07 5.16
CA PRO A 187 -0.33 6.02 5.07
C PRO A 187 -1.10 6.12 6.39
N GLY A 188 -1.47 7.34 6.76
CA GLY A 188 -2.47 7.63 7.78
C GLY A 188 -3.88 7.60 7.20
N GLY A 189 -4.75 8.48 7.64
CA GLY A 189 -6.11 8.62 7.12
C GLY A 189 -6.13 9.27 5.74
N ILE A 190 -6.24 8.46 4.69
CA ILE A 190 -6.32 8.92 3.30
C ILE A 190 -7.77 8.79 2.80
N LYS A 191 -8.27 9.80 2.10
CA LYS A 191 -9.62 9.83 1.49
C LYS A 191 -9.71 8.86 0.31
N THR A 192 -9.84 7.56 0.60
CA THR A 192 -9.96 6.48 -0.40
C THR A 192 -11.20 5.64 -0.14
N ASN A 193 -11.54 4.76 -1.08
CA ASN A 193 -12.64 3.82 -0.92
C ASN A 193 -12.29 2.59 -0.05
N ILE A 194 -11.11 2.52 0.54
CA ILE A 194 -10.64 1.34 1.28
C ILE A 194 -11.59 0.97 2.43
N VAL A 195 -12.08 1.95 3.19
CA VAL A 195 -13.05 1.72 4.28
C VAL A 195 -14.45 1.44 3.74
N ARG A 196 -14.85 2.08 2.63
CA ARG A 196 -16.15 1.81 1.98
C ARG A 196 -16.23 0.40 1.42
N ASN A 197 -15.12 -0.09 0.87
CA ASN A 197 -15.02 -1.43 0.27
C ASN A 197 -14.58 -2.51 1.27
N MET A 198 -14.41 -2.15 2.55
CA MET A 198 -13.99 -3.10 3.58
C MET A 198 -15.01 -4.21 3.79
N THR A 199 -14.55 -5.39 4.15
CA THR A 199 -15.35 -6.42 4.75
C THR A 199 -15.36 -6.27 6.28
N ALA A 200 -16.44 -6.66 6.93
CA ALA A 200 -16.57 -6.58 8.37
C ALA A 200 -17.46 -7.72 8.87
N VAL A 201 -17.31 -8.07 10.14
CA VAL A 201 -18.24 -8.95 10.85
C VAL A 201 -19.60 -8.28 11.00
N ASP A 202 -20.68 -9.06 11.16
CA ASP A 202 -22.08 -8.57 11.20
C ASP A 202 -22.32 -7.56 12.34
N SER A 203 -21.58 -7.65 13.43
CA SER A 203 -21.68 -6.73 14.57
C SER A 203 -21.12 -5.33 14.31
N VAL A 204 -20.41 -5.10 13.21
CA VAL A 204 -19.81 -3.80 12.87
C VAL A 204 -20.72 -3.00 11.96
N ASP A 205 -21.17 -1.83 12.41
CA ASP A 205 -21.87 -0.85 11.56
C ASP A 205 -20.88 -0.16 10.61
N LYS A 206 -20.81 -0.70 9.39
CA LYS A 206 -19.92 -0.22 8.31
C LYS A 206 -20.23 1.22 7.91
N ASP A 207 -21.50 1.62 7.91
CA ASP A 207 -21.91 2.96 7.50
C ASP A 207 -21.46 4.00 8.54
N GLN A 208 -21.61 3.69 9.83
CA GLN A 208 -21.14 4.54 10.91
C GLN A 208 -19.60 4.64 10.92
N LEU A 209 -18.92 3.52 10.72
CA LEU A 209 -17.45 3.48 10.65
C LEU A 209 -16.94 4.29 9.46
N THR A 210 -17.54 4.15 8.28
CA THR A 210 -17.22 4.93 7.09
C THR A 210 -17.44 6.42 7.31
N LYS A 211 -18.58 6.81 7.87
CA LYS A 211 -18.87 8.22 8.19
C LYS A 211 -17.86 8.81 9.21
N THR A 212 -17.49 8.02 10.20
CA THR A 212 -16.51 8.44 11.21
C THR A 212 -15.12 8.60 10.60
N PHE A 213 -14.72 7.65 9.78
CA PHE A 213 -13.44 7.70 9.05
C PHE A 213 -13.37 8.94 8.15
N ASP A 214 -14.38 9.14 7.29
CA ASP A 214 -14.42 10.25 6.33
C ASP A 214 -14.41 11.63 7.03
N LYS A 215 -15.10 11.76 8.17
CA LYS A 215 -15.22 13.05 8.88
C LYS A 215 -14.05 13.36 9.80
N LYS A 216 -13.46 12.35 10.46
CA LYS A 216 -12.51 12.56 11.56
C LYS A 216 -11.09 12.10 11.24
N LEU A 217 -10.92 11.09 10.39
CA LEU A 217 -9.64 10.44 10.18
C LEU A 217 -9.05 10.70 8.79
N ALA A 218 -9.87 10.71 7.74
CA ALA A 218 -9.41 10.89 6.38
C ALA A 218 -9.09 12.37 6.06
N ASN A 219 -7.89 12.83 6.41
CA ASN A 219 -7.48 14.24 6.25
C ASN A 219 -6.56 14.49 5.05
N THR A 220 -6.06 13.44 4.41
CA THR A 220 -5.13 13.55 3.26
C THR A 220 -5.81 13.03 1.99
N THR A 221 -5.70 13.77 0.87
CA THR A 221 -6.22 13.28 -0.41
C THR A 221 -5.25 12.27 -1.05
N PRO A 222 -5.72 11.38 -1.94
CA PRO A 222 -4.87 10.43 -2.66
C PRO A 222 -3.73 11.10 -3.42
N GLU A 223 -3.99 12.23 -4.08
CA GLU A 223 -2.99 12.97 -4.85
C GLU A 223 -1.90 13.55 -3.94
N LYS A 224 -2.29 14.08 -2.77
CA LYS A 224 -1.32 14.56 -1.77
C LYS A 224 -0.51 13.40 -1.21
N ALA A 225 -1.14 12.26 -0.96
CA ALA A 225 -0.46 11.05 -0.51
C ALA A 225 0.56 10.58 -1.56
N ALA A 226 0.17 10.47 -2.82
CA ALA A 226 1.06 10.10 -3.92
C ALA A 226 2.28 11.01 -4.00
N ARG A 227 2.10 12.33 -3.93
CA ARG A 227 3.22 13.28 -3.95
C ARG A 227 4.19 13.11 -2.78
N ILE A 228 3.68 12.87 -1.57
CA ILE A 228 4.52 12.61 -0.39
C ILE A 228 5.31 11.31 -0.56
N ILE A 229 4.66 10.25 -1.07
CA ILE A 229 5.28 8.95 -1.34
C ILE A 229 6.41 9.12 -2.36
N LEU A 230 6.13 9.73 -3.51
CA LEU A 230 7.11 9.91 -4.58
C LEU A 230 8.29 10.78 -4.16
N GLU A 231 8.06 11.80 -3.33
CA GLU A 231 9.15 12.60 -2.77
C GLU A 231 10.04 11.78 -1.82
N GLY A 232 9.44 10.88 -1.02
CA GLY A 232 10.16 9.93 -0.18
C GLY A 232 10.98 8.93 -0.99
N VAL A 233 10.39 8.37 -2.04
CA VAL A 233 11.04 7.45 -3.00
C VAL A 233 12.21 8.12 -3.69
N ARG A 234 12.03 9.33 -4.21
CA ARG A 234 13.08 10.14 -4.84
C ARG A 234 14.28 10.36 -3.91
N LYS A 235 14.03 10.56 -2.63
CA LYS A 235 15.05 10.74 -1.58
C LYS A 235 15.60 9.42 -1.00
N ASN A 236 15.21 8.26 -1.53
CA ASN A 236 15.58 6.95 -1.01
C ASN A 236 15.32 6.80 0.51
N LYS A 237 14.20 7.35 1.01
CA LYS A 237 13.86 7.18 2.42
C LYS A 237 13.51 5.72 2.72
N ALA A 238 14.07 5.16 3.79
CA ALA A 238 13.74 3.82 4.25
C ALA A 238 12.26 3.72 4.66
N ARG A 239 11.71 4.81 5.26
CA ARG A 239 10.34 4.90 5.72
C ARG A 239 9.71 6.22 5.30
N VAL A 240 8.50 6.17 4.79
CA VAL A 240 7.69 7.33 4.40
C VAL A 240 6.39 7.31 5.19
N LEU A 241 6.21 8.29 6.09
CA LEU A 241 4.95 8.56 6.78
C LEU A 241 4.10 9.50 5.92
N VAL A 242 2.84 9.16 5.68
CA VAL A 242 1.96 9.93 4.80
C VAL A 242 0.80 10.51 5.58
N GLY A 243 0.85 11.80 5.79
CA GLY A 243 -0.12 12.57 6.56
C GLY A 243 0.45 13.06 7.91
N PRO A 244 -0.09 14.17 8.42
CA PRO A 244 0.35 14.72 9.70
C PRO A 244 -0.03 13.79 10.88
N ASP A 245 -1.14 13.09 10.78
CA ASP A 245 -1.60 12.07 11.71
C ASP A 245 -0.61 10.90 11.82
N ALA A 246 -0.09 10.41 10.68
CA ALA A 246 0.91 9.35 10.66
C ALA A 246 2.18 9.76 11.42
N THR A 247 2.63 10.99 11.25
CA THR A 247 3.83 11.50 11.93
C THR A 247 3.60 11.67 13.42
N ALA A 248 2.46 12.22 13.83
CA ALA A 248 2.13 12.43 15.23
C ALA A 248 1.97 11.09 15.98
N LEU A 249 1.24 10.14 15.38
CA LEU A 249 0.99 8.83 15.98
C LEU A 249 2.28 7.97 16.06
N ASP A 250 3.14 7.97 15.04
CA ASP A 250 4.45 7.29 15.10
C ASP A 250 5.30 7.83 16.27
N LEU A 251 5.31 9.15 16.46
CA LEU A 251 6.04 9.77 17.57
C LEU A 251 5.47 9.36 18.94
N ILE A 252 4.14 9.40 19.11
CA ILE A 252 3.49 8.99 20.35
C ILE A 252 3.84 7.55 20.70
N VAL A 253 3.69 6.62 19.73
CA VAL A 253 3.97 5.20 19.94
C VAL A 253 5.43 4.95 20.29
N ARG A 254 6.37 5.65 19.68
CA ARG A 254 7.81 5.55 20.00
C ARG A 254 8.13 6.03 21.40
N LEU A 255 7.48 7.09 21.86
CA LEU A 255 7.71 7.67 23.19
C LEU A 255 7.04 6.86 24.30
N THR A 256 5.87 6.29 24.03
CA THR A 256 5.08 5.58 25.06
C THR A 256 5.33 4.06 25.10
N GLY A 257 6.04 3.51 24.10
CA GLY A 257 6.22 2.06 23.96
C GLY A 257 4.88 1.34 23.98
N SER A 258 4.72 0.26 24.77
CA SER A 258 3.45 -0.47 24.91
C SER A 258 2.35 0.33 25.65
N GLY A 259 2.68 1.44 26.30
CA GLY A 259 1.71 2.29 27.01
C GLY A 259 0.66 2.94 26.10
N TYR A 260 0.94 3.05 24.78
CA TYR A 260 -0.05 3.55 23.83
C TYR A 260 -1.34 2.72 23.82
N GLN A 261 -1.26 1.41 24.10
CA GLN A 261 -2.41 0.51 24.09
C GLN A 261 -3.50 0.94 25.08
N ARG A 262 -3.10 1.33 26.30
CA ARG A 262 -4.04 1.87 27.31
C ARG A 262 -4.65 3.20 26.88
N LEU A 263 -3.84 4.07 26.28
CA LEU A 263 -4.31 5.35 25.78
C LEU A 263 -5.37 5.15 24.68
N PHE A 264 -5.08 4.30 23.70
CA PHE A 264 -5.96 4.07 22.56
C PHE A 264 -7.24 3.31 22.95
N SER A 265 -7.16 2.31 23.82
CA SER A 265 -8.37 1.62 24.31
C SER A 265 -9.30 2.61 25.06
N THR A 266 -8.75 3.49 25.89
CA THR A 266 -9.54 4.54 26.59
C THR A 266 -10.15 5.54 25.62
N VAL A 267 -9.46 5.94 24.56
CA VAL A 267 -10.01 6.85 23.55
C VAL A 267 -11.08 6.15 22.72
N MET A 268 -10.83 4.91 22.29
CA MET A 268 -11.78 4.15 21.48
C MET A 268 -13.07 3.85 22.23
N SER A 269 -13.02 3.45 23.52
CA SER A 269 -14.22 3.21 24.34
C SER A 269 -15.11 4.44 24.51
N ARG A 270 -14.53 5.65 24.41
CA ARG A 270 -15.29 6.91 24.44
C ARG A 270 -15.87 7.29 23.07
N MET A 271 -15.26 6.80 21.99
CA MET A 271 -15.71 7.11 20.61
C MET A 271 -16.76 6.12 20.09
N VAL A 272 -16.80 4.90 20.65
CA VAL A 272 -17.75 3.82 20.33
C VAL A 272 -18.32 3.29 21.64
N PRO A 273 -19.33 3.95 22.23
CA PRO A 273 -19.86 3.59 23.57
C PRO A 273 -20.59 2.25 23.67
N GLU A 274 -20.89 1.55 22.56
CA GLU A 274 -21.79 0.39 22.52
C GLU A 274 -21.18 -0.89 21.91
N ALA A 275 -19.86 -1.08 22.01
CA ALA A 275 -19.22 -2.32 21.57
C ALA A 275 -18.86 -3.20 22.79
N HIS A 276 -19.89 -3.60 23.58
CA HIS A 276 -19.79 -4.67 24.57
C HIS A 276 -21.13 -5.41 24.69
#